data_ae90c8aed458319eb05e50323bb9e969
#
_entry.id   ae90c8aed458319eb05e50323bb9e969
#
_cell.length_a   1.000
_cell.length_b   1.000
_cell.length_c   1.000
_cell.angle_alpha   90.00
_cell.angle_beta   90.00
_cell.angle_gamma   90.00
#
_symmetry.space_group_name_H-M   'P 1'
#
loop_
_entity.id
_entity.type
_entity.pdbx_description
1 polymer ?
#
loop_
_entity_poly.entity_id
_entity_poly.type
_entity_poly.pdbx_seq_one_letter_code
_entity_poly.pdbx_strand_id
1 'polypeptide(L)'
;MESETITIYDVAREAGVSMATVSRVVNGNQNVKETTRRKVLDVIERLDYRPNAVARGLASKKTTTVGVVIPDIANSYFASLARGIDDIATMYKYNIVIANSDGDDGKEINVVNTLLAKQVDGLVFLAHNLSDKIRAEFSRTRTPIVLAGAVDPEDQIPSVNIDYTVATKEVTLELAKNRS
;
A
#
# COMPACT_ATOMS: atom_id res chain seq x y z
N MET A 1 -25.80 -14.58 19.97
CA MET A 1 -25.99 -13.14 20.24
C MET A 1 -25.17 -12.40 19.22
N GLU A 2 -25.81 -11.86 18.20
CA GLU A 2 -25.11 -10.95 17.27
C GLU A 2 -24.73 -9.70 18.06
N SER A 3 -23.45 -9.44 18.23
CA SER A 3 -22.98 -8.18 18.78
C SER A 3 -23.33 -7.09 17.76
N GLU A 4 -24.25 -6.20 18.10
CA GLU A 4 -24.53 -5.03 17.29
C GLU A 4 -23.21 -4.28 17.07
N THR A 5 -22.81 -4.15 15.81
CA THR A 5 -21.59 -3.43 15.44
C THR A 5 -21.82 -1.93 15.68
N ILE A 6 -21.08 -1.37 16.63
CA ILE A 6 -21.14 0.08 16.91
C ILE A 6 -20.76 0.87 15.67
N THR A 7 -21.57 1.85 15.34
CA THR A 7 -21.44 2.68 14.14
C THR A 7 -21.08 4.13 14.47
N ILE A 8 -20.70 4.91 13.48
CA ILE A 8 -20.46 6.36 13.63
C ILE A 8 -21.73 7.11 14.10
N TYR A 9 -22.93 6.57 13.77
CA TYR A 9 -24.20 7.12 14.22
C TYR A 9 -24.37 7.00 15.74
N ASP A 10 -23.94 5.88 16.31
CA ASP A 10 -24.03 5.64 17.75
C ASP A 10 -23.08 6.56 18.51
N VAL A 11 -21.86 6.74 18.01
CA VAL A 11 -20.92 7.71 18.58
C VAL A 11 -21.46 9.14 18.49
N ALA A 12 -22.01 9.53 17.35
CA ALA A 12 -22.56 10.88 17.14
C ALA A 12 -23.74 11.15 18.09
N ARG A 13 -24.65 10.19 18.23
CA ARG A 13 -25.80 10.25 19.14
C ARG A 13 -25.35 10.39 20.58
N GLU A 14 -24.43 9.53 21.02
CA GLU A 14 -23.94 9.49 22.40
C GLU A 14 -23.10 10.73 22.77
N ALA A 15 -22.29 11.22 21.82
CA ALA A 15 -21.51 12.45 22.00
C ALA A 15 -22.33 13.72 21.81
N GLY A 16 -23.59 13.64 21.34
CA GLY A 16 -24.44 14.80 21.08
C GLY A 16 -23.88 15.75 20.01
N VAL A 17 -23.26 15.19 18.96
CA VAL A 17 -22.66 15.93 17.84
C VAL A 17 -23.09 15.33 16.50
N SER A 18 -22.82 16.04 15.40
CA SER A 18 -23.06 15.48 14.06
C SER A 18 -22.03 14.40 13.69
N MET A 19 -22.41 13.45 12.82
CA MET A 19 -21.48 12.47 12.23
C MET A 19 -20.27 13.13 11.57
N ALA A 20 -20.49 14.29 10.91
CA ALA A 20 -19.42 15.05 10.31
C ALA A 20 -18.39 15.53 11.36
N THR A 21 -18.85 15.87 12.57
CA THR A 21 -17.97 16.23 13.68
C THR A 21 -17.18 15.01 14.18
N VAL A 22 -17.84 13.85 14.35
CA VAL A 22 -17.16 12.59 14.70
C VAL A 22 -16.10 12.25 13.66
N SER A 23 -16.47 12.28 12.37
CA SER A 23 -15.53 12.02 11.26
C SER A 23 -14.32 12.96 11.29
N ARG A 24 -14.51 14.25 11.55
CA ARG A 24 -13.38 15.21 11.68
C ARG A 24 -12.48 14.88 12.85
N VAL A 25 -13.04 14.49 13.99
CA VAL A 25 -12.26 14.09 15.18
C VAL A 25 -11.42 12.83 14.87
N VAL A 26 -12.05 11.80 14.32
CA VAL A 26 -11.42 10.53 13.96
C VAL A 26 -10.29 10.73 12.93
N ASN A 27 -10.47 11.66 11.99
CA ASN A 27 -9.46 11.98 10.98
C ASN A 27 -8.42 13.01 11.45
N GLY A 28 -8.40 13.38 12.73
CA GLY A 28 -7.39 14.29 13.29
C GLY A 28 -7.52 15.74 12.83
N ASN A 29 -8.67 16.17 12.30
CA ASN A 29 -8.88 17.54 11.83
C ASN A 29 -8.76 18.53 13.00
N GLN A 30 -7.86 19.53 12.86
CA GLN A 30 -7.57 20.51 13.91
C GLN A 30 -8.69 21.54 14.12
N ASN A 31 -9.60 21.69 13.16
CA ASN A 31 -10.72 22.66 13.22
C ASN A 31 -11.88 22.20 14.11
N VAL A 32 -11.65 21.29 15.06
CA VAL A 32 -12.64 20.88 16.05
C VAL A 32 -12.21 21.39 17.42
N LYS A 33 -13.12 22.07 18.14
CA LYS A 33 -12.86 22.57 19.50
C LYS A 33 -12.38 21.45 20.40
N GLU A 34 -11.36 21.70 21.21
CA GLU A 34 -10.73 20.70 22.07
C GLU A 34 -11.73 20.00 23.01
N THR A 35 -12.68 20.75 23.57
CA THR A 35 -13.74 20.20 24.41
C THR A 35 -14.64 19.19 23.68
N THR A 36 -14.97 19.49 22.42
CA THR A 36 -15.74 18.58 21.54
C THR A 36 -14.92 17.36 21.15
N ARG A 37 -13.62 17.55 20.86
CA ARG A 37 -12.70 16.47 20.53
C ARG A 37 -12.62 15.47 21.69
N ARG A 38 -12.35 15.93 22.91
CA ARG A 38 -12.27 15.06 24.09
C ARG A 38 -13.55 14.28 24.30
N LYS A 39 -14.71 14.97 24.26
CA LYS A 39 -16.02 14.31 24.40
C LYS A 39 -16.24 13.19 23.39
N VAL A 40 -15.87 13.40 22.13
CA VAL A 40 -16.00 12.37 21.08
C VAL A 40 -15.03 11.21 21.31
N LEU A 41 -13.77 11.48 21.68
CA LEU A 41 -12.77 10.44 21.96
C LEU A 41 -13.17 9.57 23.16
N ASP A 42 -13.69 10.17 24.23
CA ASP A 42 -14.20 9.45 25.43
C ASP A 42 -15.35 8.51 25.05
N VAL A 43 -16.25 8.95 24.17
CA VAL A 43 -17.35 8.10 23.68
C VAL A 43 -16.84 6.97 22.78
N ILE A 44 -15.88 7.25 21.89
CA ILE A 44 -15.23 6.23 21.03
C ILE A 44 -14.61 5.14 21.88
N GLU A 45 -13.86 5.50 22.91
CA GLU A 45 -13.21 4.56 23.83
C GLU A 45 -14.25 3.74 24.60
N ARG A 46 -15.26 4.38 25.18
CA ARG A 46 -16.30 3.71 25.97
C ARG A 46 -17.14 2.73 25.16
N LEU A 47 -17.41 3.04 23.89
CA LEU A 47 -18.19 2.19 22.99
C LEU A 47 -17.32 1.16 22.24
N ASP A 48 -16.00 1.16 22.41
CA ASP A 48 -15.04 0.41 21.60
C ASP A 48 -15.31 0.60 20.07
N TYR A 49 -15.64 1.84 19.69
CA TYR A 49 -15.91 2.15 18.29
C TYR A 49 -14.63 2.10 17.48
N ARG A 50 -14.61 1.27 16.44
CA ARG A 50 -13.53 1.21 15.47
C ARG A 50 -13.98 1.82 14.14
N PRO A 51 -13.29 2.90 13.69
CA PRO A 51 -13.62 3.53 12.41
C PRO A 51 -13.53 2.53 11.25
N ASN A 52 -14.59 2.43 10.47
CA ASN A 52 -14.61 1.57 9.31
C ASN A 52 -13.75 2.18 8.17
N ALA A 53 -12.61 1.54 7.89
CA ALA A 53 -11.67 1.98 6.85
C ALA A 53 -12.30 1.97 5.44
N VAL A 54 -13.21 1.04 5.16
CA VAL A 54 -13.92 0.95 3.87
C VAL A 54 -14.86 2.16 3.69
N ALA A 55 -15.66 2.48 4.72
CA ALA A 55 -16.54 3.65 4.66
C ALA A 55 -15.75 4.96 4.55
N ARG A 56 -14.59 5.04 5.22
CA ARG A 56 -13.68 6.18 5.12
C ARG A 56 -13.07 6.29 3.73
N GLY A 57 -12.58 5.19 3.15
CA GLY A 57 -12.03 5.13 1.80
C GLY A 57 -13.05 5.57 0.74
N LEU A 58 -14.31 5.13 0.87
CA LEU A 58 -15.40 5.53 -0.02
C LEU A 58 -15.64 7.06 0.02
N ALA A 59 -15.61 7.65 1.21
CA ALA A 59 -15.83 9.10 1.37
C ALA A 59 -14.64 9.95 0.90
N SER A 60 -13.40 9.49 1.13
CA SER A 60 -12.16 10.20 0.78
C SER A 60 -11.64 9.90 -0.62
N LYS A 61 -12.14 8.86 -1.28
CA LYS A 61 -11.59 8.26 -2.51
C LYS A 61 -10.12 7.83 -2.36
N LYS A 62 -9.69 7.55 -1.13
CA LYS A 62 -8.33 7.07 -0.79
C LYS A 62 -8.43 5.97 0.25
N THR A 63 -7.72 4.88 0.03
CA THR A 63 -7.65 3.76 0.96
C THR A 63 -6.45 3.86 1.91
N THR A 64 -5.53 4.77 1.64
CA THR A 64 -4.21 4.86 2.31
C THR A 64 -3.49 3.51 2.31
N THR A 65 -3.56 2.81 1.18
CA THR A 65 -3.00 1.46 1.02
C THR A 65 -2.22 1.38 -0.27
N VAL A 66 -1.00 0.84 -0.21
CA VAL A 66 -0.16 0.50 -1.37
C VAL A 66 -0.14 -1.02 -1.52
N GLY A 67 -0.43 -1.51 -2.71
CA GLY A 67 -0.22 -2.90 -3.06
C GLY A 67 1.25 -3.17 -3.37
N VAL A 68 1.78 -4.27 -2.87
CA VAL A 68 3.16 -4.70 -3.16
C VAL A 68 3.10 -6.14 -3.66
N VAL A 69 3.38 -6.34 -4.94
CA VAL A 69 3.48 -7.68 -5.52
C VAL A 69 4.92 -8.13 -5.49
N ILE A 70 5.18 -9.31 -4.94
CA ILE A 70 6.52 -9.90 -4.84
C ILE A 70 6.52 -11.33 -5.38
N PRO A 71 7.61 -11.77 -6.03
CA PRO A 71 7.72 -13.12 -6.55
C PRO A 71 7.75 -14.20 -5.46
N ASP A 72 8.48 -13.95 -4.37
CA ASP A 72 8.66 -14.93 -3.29
C ASP A 72 8.92 -14.23 -1.95
N ILE A 73 7.98 -14.34 -1.02
CA ILE A 73 8.09 -13.76 0.32
C ILE A 73 9.16 -14.45 1.18
N ALA A 74 9.51 -15.70 0.87
CA ALA A 74 10.53 -16.43 1.59
C ALA A 74 11.95 -16.02 1.15
N ASN A 75 12.10 -15.39 0.00
CA ASN A 75 13.37 -14.87 -0.47
C ASN A 75 13.75 -13.58 0.28
N SER A 76 14.88 -13.62 0.99
CA SER A 76 15.36 -12.50 1.83
C SER A 76 15.58 -11.20 1.05
N TYR A 77 15.91 -11.28 -0.23
CA TYR A 77 16.05 -10.11 -1.10
C TYR A 77 14.73 -9.36 -1.23
N PHE A 78 13.65 -10.05 -1.64
CA PHE A 78 12.33 -9.44 -1.78
C PHE A 78 11.73 -9.03 -0.43
N ALA A 79 11.97 -9.82 0.62
CA ALA A 79 11.56 -9.46 1.98
C ALA A 79 12.22 -8.15 2.46
N SER A 80 13.50 -7.94 2.14
CA SER A 80 14.23 -6.70 2.48
C SER A 80 13.71 -5.50 1.70
N LEU A 81 13.37 -5.67 0.41
CA LEU A 81 12.74 -4.61 -0.39
C LEU A 81 11.36 -4.26 0.15
N ALA A 82 10.53 -5.26 0.44
CA ALA A 82 9.20 -5.04 1.01
C ALA A 82 9.27 -4.30 2.36
N ARG A 83 10.29 -4.61 3.20
CA ARG A 83 10.54 -3.90 4.45
C ARG A 83 10.86 -2.43 4.21
N GLY A 84 11.74 -2.11 3.25
CA GLY A 84 12.04 -0.72 2.91
C GLY A 84 10.82 0.05 2.39
N ILE A 85 9.95 -0.61 1.62
CA ILE A 85 8.68 -0.03 1.17
C ILE A 85 7.76 0.26 2.35
N ASP A 86 7.64 -0.69 3.30
CA ASP A 86 6.82 -0.55 4.51
C ASP A 86 7.28 0.61 5.40
N ASP A 87 8.59 0.74 5.60
CA ASP A 87 9.17 1.84 6.39
C ASP A 87 8.78 3.21 5.80
N ILE A 88 8.87 3.38 4.48
CA ILE A 88 8.47 4.61 3.80
C ILE A 88 6.95 4.79 3.80
N ALA A 89 6.18 3.74 3.52
CA ALA A 89 4.71 3.80 3.56
C ALA A 89 4.22 4.27 4.92
N THR A 90 4.77 3.72 6.00
CA THR A 90 4.44 4.08 7.38
C THR A 90 4.72 5.56 7.68
N MET A 91 5.87 6.11 7.20
CA MET A 91 6.19 7.54 7.35
C MET A 91 5.12 8.44 6.72
N TYR A 92 4.55 8.03 5.59
CA TYR A 92 3.47 8.73 4.89
C TYR A 92 2.07 8.31 5.33
N LYS A 93 1.93 7.51 6.41
CA LYS A 93 0.66 7.00 6.95
C LYS A 93 -0.11 6.12 5.94
N TYR A 94 0.61 5.38 5.12
CA TYR A 94 0.08 4.32 4.29
C TYR A 94 0.33 2.97 4.93
N ASN A 95 -0.57 2.01 4.66
CA ASN A 95 -0.34 0.59 4.92
C ASN A 95 0.10 -0.09 3.64
N ILE A 96 0.81 -1.21 3.74
CA ILE A 96 1.08 -2.06 2.58
C ILE A 96 0.23 -3.34 2.64
N VAL A 97 -0.14 -3.83 1.47
CA VAL A 97 -0.72 -5.17 1.28
C VAL A 97 0.20 -5.94 0.35
N ILE A 98 0.86 -6.96 0.89
CA ILE A 98 1.79 -7.80 0.14
C ILE A 98 1.00 -8.94 -0.49
N ALA A 99 1.26 -9.18 -1.78
CA ALA A 99 0.74 -10.31 -2.54
C ALA A 99 1.90 -11.10 -3.16
N ASN A 100 1.94 -12.40 -2.89
CA ASN A 100 2.97 -13.30 -3.42
C ASN A 100 2.53 -13.89 -4.76
N SER A 101 3.34 -13.73 -5.81
CA SER A 101 3.02 -14.15 -7.18
C SER A 101 3.65 -15.47 -7.61
N ASP A 102 4.63 -15.97 -6.85
CA ASP A 102 5.46 -17.14 -7.18
C ASP A 102 6.21 -17.01 -8.52
N GLY A 103 6.29 -15.80 -9.09
CA GLY A 103 6.85 -15.55 -10.41
C GLY A 103 6.05 -16.21 -11.54
N ASP A 104 4.79 -16.55 -11.31
CA ASP A 104 3.88 -17.13 -12.29
C ASP A 104 2.99 -16.05 -12.91
N ASP A 105 3.03 -15.92 -14.25
CA ASP A 105 2.29 -14.92 -15.01
C ASP A 105 0.79 -14.89 -14.69
N GLY A 106 0.18 -16.08 -14.57
CA GLY A 106 -1.26 -16.19 -14.28
C GLY A 106 -1.59 -15.72 -12.86
N LYS A 107 -0.74 -16.07 -11.90
CA LYS A 107 -0.89 -15.63 -10.53
C LYS A 107 -0.59 -14.14 -10.37
N GLU A 108 0.40 -13.61 -11.10
CA GLU A 108 0.70 -12.17 -11.15
C GLU A 108 -0.53 -11.36 -11.56
N ILE A 109 -1.18 -11.73 -12.67
CA ILE A 109 -2.41 -11.08 -13.13
C ILE A 109 -3.51 -11.14 -12.06
N ASN A 110 -3.70 -12.30 -11.44
CA ASN A 110 -4.74 -12.48 -10.42
C ASN A 110 -4.50 -11.62 -9.18
N VAL A 111 -3.26 -11.57 -8.67
CA VAL A 111 -2.94 -10.76 -7.47
C VAL A 111 -2.99 -9.27 -7.78
N VAL A 112 -2.53 -8.84 -8.97
CA VAL A 112 -2.65 -7.45 -9.44
C VAL A 112 -4.12 -7.05 -9.49
N ASN A 113 -4.97 -7.82 -10.17
CA ASN A 113 -6.39 -7.53 -10.28
C ASN A 113 -7.10 -7.52 -8.90
N THR A 114 -6.67 -8.40 -7.99
CA THR A 114 -7.19 -8.41 -6.62
C THR A 114 -6.84 -7.12 -5.87
N LEU A 115 -5.61 -6.62 -6.00
CA LEU A 115 -5.18 -5.38 -5.37
C LEU A 115 -5.89 -4.16 -5.98
N LEU A 116 -6.02 -4.13 -7.31
CA LEU A 116 -6.76 -3.07 -8.01
C LEU A 116 -8.25 -3.06 -7.62
N ALA A 117 -8.87 -4.23 -7.50
CA ALA A 117 -10.26 -4.35 -7.02
C ALA A 117 -10.43 -3.88 -5.56
N LYS A 118 -9.39 -4.01 -4.73
CA LYS A 118 -9.33 -3.44 -3.37
C LYS A 118 -9.09 -1.93 -3.37
N GLN A 119 -8.95 -1.30 -4.54
CA GLN A 119 -8.74 0.13 -4.71
C GLN A 119 -7.50 0.64 -3.97
N VAL A 120 -6.39 -0.08 -4.07
CA VAL A 120 -5.11 0.42 -3.57
C VAL A 120 -4.76 1.75 -4.26
N ASP A 121 -4.16 2.69 -3.53
CA ASP A 121 -3.83 4.03 -4.04
C ASP A 121 -2.59 4.03 -4.95
N GLY A 122 -1.81 2.94 -4.91
CA GLY A 122 -0.65 2.71 -5.75
C GLY A 122 -0.21 1.25 -5.69
N LEU A 123 0.59 0.82 -6.67
CA LEU A 123 1.11 -0.54 -6.76
C LEU A 123 2.63 -0.49 -6.96
N VAL A 124 3.37 -1.24 -6.16
CA VAL A 124 4.78 -1.56 -6.40
C VAL A 124 4.86 -3.01 -6.86
N PHE A 125 5.37 -3.21 -8.07
CA PHE A 125 5.49 -4.52 -8.67
C PHE A 125 6.97 -4.95 -8.70
N LEU A 126 7.32 -5.91 -7.86
CA LEU A 126 8.65 -6.48 -7.81
C LEU A 126 8.69 -7.71 -8.71
N ALA A 127 9.56 -7.68 -9.71
CA ALA A 127 9.76 -8.79 -10.64
C ALA A 127 11.16 -8.70 -11.26
N HIS A 128 11.60 -9.80 -11.86
CA HIS A 128 12.82 -9.79 -12.68
C HIS A 128 12.54 -9.34 -14.11
N ASN A 129 11.36 -9.66 -14.62
CA ASN A 129 10.92 -9.34 -15.97
C ASN A 129 9.48 -8.82 -15.94
N LEU A 130 9.12 -8.02 -16.93
CA LEU A 130 7.76 -7.56 -17.17
C LEU A 130 7.20 -8.32 -18.38
N SER A 131 6.22 -9.21 -18.15
CA SER A 131 5.57 -9.91 -19.25
C SER A 131 4.61 -8.98 -20.00
N ASP A 132 4.40 -9.25 -21.31
CA ASP A 132 3.46 -8.48 -22.14
C ASP A 132 2.04 -8.50 -21.59
N LYS A 133 1.65 -9.59 -20.93
CA LYS A 133 0.32 -9.74 -20.33
C LYS A 133 0.15 -8.79 -19.13
N ILE A 134 1.14 -8.73 -18.23
CA ILE A 134 1.11 -7.82 -17.08
C ILE A 134 1.19 -6.37 -17.56
N ARG A 135 2.04 -6.06 -18.55
CA ARG A 135 2.11 -4.72 -19.13
C ARG A 135 0.76 -4.28 -19.71
N ALA A 136 0.08 -5.17 -20.45
CA ALA A 136 -1.26 -4.90 -20.97
C ALA A 136 -2.29 -4.65 -19.85
N GLU A 137 -2.17 -5.33 -18.72
CA GLU A 137 -3.04 -5.11 -17.56
C GLU A 137 -2.75 -3.74 -16.91
N PHE A 138 -1.48 -3.37 -16.78
CA PHE A 138 -1.08 -2.08 -16.23
C PHE A 138 -1.56 -0.90 -17.09
N SER A 139 -1.58 -1.05 -18.42
CA SER A 139 -2.07 0.00 -19.34
C SER A 139 -3.58 0.28 -19.19
N ARG A 140 -4.33 -0.62 -18.60
CA ARG A 140 -5.79 -0.49 -18.39
C ARG A 140 -6.17 0.19 -17.08
N THR A 141 -5.25 0.28 -16.14
CA THR A 141 -5.52 0.90 -14.84
C THR A 141 -5.09 2.37 -14.79
N ARG A 142 -5.74 3.13 -13.91
CA ARG A 142 -5.33 4.49 -13.55
C ARG A 142 -4.55 4.53 -12.24
N THR A 143 -4.45 3.40 -11.55
CA THR A 143 -3.66 3.30 -10.31
C THR A 143 -2.19 3.50 -10.66
N PRO A 144 -1.47 4.41 -10.00
CA PRO A 144 -0.03 4.58 -10.19
C PRO A 144 0.72 3.29 -9.92
N ILE A 145 1.64 2.94 -10.82
CA ILE A 145 2.45 1.72 -10.73
C ILE A 145 3.92 2.09 -10.80
N VAL A 146 4.74 1.42 -9.99
CA VAL A 146 6.20 1.48 -10.05
C VAL A 146 6.74 0.06 -10.14
N LEU A 147 7.65 -0.18 -11.08
CA LEU A 147 8.38 -1.43 -11.19
C LEU A 147 9.62 -1.39 -10.28
N ALA A 148 9.93 -2.51 -9.64
CA ALA A 148 11.17 -2.67 -8.89
C ALA A 148 11.89 -3.96 -9.33
N GLY A 149 13.07 -3.81 -9.92
CA GLY A 149 13.87 -4.90 -10.48
C GLY A 149 13.57 -5.23 -11.94
N ALA A 150 12.36 -4.97 -12.44
CA ALA A 150 12.01 -5.05 -13.86
C ALA A 150 12.05 -3.67 -14.51
N VAL A 151 12.24 -3.62 -15.82
CA VAL A 151 12.21 -2.41 -16.63
C VAL A 151 11.12 -2.56 -17.69
N ASP A 152 10.35 -1.51 -17.93
CA ASP A 152 9.43 -1.45 -19.05
C ASP A 152 10.21 -1.12 -20.34
N PRO A 153 10.19 -2.00 -21.35
CA PRO A 153 10.89 -1.74 -22.62
C PRO A 153 10.40 -0.49 -23.36
N GLU A 154 9.17 -0.04 -23.08
CA GLU A 154 8.57 1.14 -23.70
C GLU A 154 8.73 2.41 -22.85
N ASP A 155 9.40 2.31 -21.68
CA ASP A 155 9.66 3.42 -20.74
C ASP A 155 8.41 4.23 -20.35
N GLN A 156 7.27 3.56 -20.28
CA GLN A 156 5.99 4.18 -19.89
C GLN A 156 5.68 4.03 -18.40
N ILE A 157 6.27 3.00 -17.77
CA ILE A 157 6.06 2.71 -16.35
C ILE A 157 7.34 3.04 -15.59
N PRO A 158 7.30 3.95 -14.59
CA PRO A 158 8.45 4.25 -13.77
C PRO A 158 9.06 2.98 -13.16
N SER A 159 10.39 2.89 -13.20
CA SER A 159 11.10 1.74 -12.66
C SER A 159 12.27 2.16 -11.77
N VAL A 160 12.55 1.33 -10.76
CA VAL A 160 13.75 1.38 -9.93
C VAL A 160 14.51 0.07 -10.16
N ASN A 161 15.72 0.17 -10.69
CA ASN A 161 16.52 -0.99 -11.07
C ASN A 161 18.00 -0.80 -10.73
N ILE A 162 18.72 -1.91 -10.65
CA ILE A 162 20.18 -1.96 -10.52
C ILE A 162 20.72 -2.41 -11.87
N ASP A 163 21.69 -1.69 -12.42
CA ASP A 163 22.43 -2.16 -13.59
C ASP A 163 23.41 -3.28 -13.17
N TYR A 164 22.86 -4.50 -13.13
CA TYR A 164 23.65 -5.68 -12.78
C TYR A 164 24.81 -5.95 -13.74
N THR A 165 24.71 -5.52 -15.01
CA THR A 165 25.77 -5.70 -16.01
C THR A 165 26.97 -4.84 -15.64
N VAL A 166 26.74 -3.56 -15.35
CA VAL A 166 27.79 -2.64 -14.94
C VAL A 166 28.39 -3.08 -13.60
N ALA A 167 27.56 -3.36 -12.60
CA ALA A 167 28.00 -3.78 -11.27
C ALA A 167 28.87 -5.07 -11.33
N THR A 168 28.42 -6.08 -12.07
CA THR A 168 29.16 -7.35 -12.22
C THR A 168 30.47 -7.13 -12.94
N LYS A 169 30.51 -6.31 -13.99
CA LYS A 169 31.73 -5.98 -14.71
C LYS A 169 32.75 -5.29 -13.80
N GLU A 170 32.34 -4.33 -13.00
CA GLU A 170 33.21 -3.63 -12.06
C GLU A 170 33.82 -4.58 -11.03
N VAL A 171 33.01 -5.41 -10.39
CA VAL A 171 33.46 -6.41 -9.41
C VAL A 171 34.44 -7.41 -10.06
N THR A 172 34.14 -7.91 -11.27
CA THR A 172 34.98 -8.86 -11.97
C THR A 172 36.34 -8.25 -12.32
N LEU A 173 36.35 -6.99 -12.78
CA LEU A 173 37.59 -6.28 -13.07
C LEU A 173 38.47 -6.10 -11.82
N GLU A 174 37.84 -5.78 -10.69
CA GLU A 174 38.54 -5.60 -9.41
C GLU A 174 39.17 -6.94 -8.92
N LEU A 175 38.42 -8.03 -9.02
CA LEU A 175 38.93 -9.37 -8.70
C LEU A 175 40.08 -9.78 -9.62
N ALA A 176 40.03 -9.43 -10.90
CA ALA A 176 41.11 -9.72 -11.85
C ALA A 176 42.42 -8.96 -11.52
N LYS A 177 42.30 -7.68 -11.11
CA LYS A 177 43.47 -6.86 -10.70
C LYS A 177 44.16 -7.38 -9.44
N ASN A 178 43.41 -7.92 -8.49
CA ASN A 178 43.94 -8.41 -7.21
C ASN A 178 44.54 -9.83 -7.29
N ARG A 179 44.56 -10.46 -8.46
CA ARG A 179 45.21 -11.79 -8.72
C ARG A 179 46.58 -11.71 -9.39
N SER A 180 47.17 -10.50 -9.53
CA SER A 180 48.50 -10.29 -10.13
C SER A 180 49.56 -10.17 -9.05
#